data_989f7dd3ba3206b3c8adb5bca1b23658
#
_entry.id   989f7dd3ba3206b3c8adb5bca1b23658
#
_cell.length_a   1.000
_cell.length_b   1.000
_cell.length_c   1.000
_cell.angle_alpha   90.00
_cell.angle_beta   90.00
_cell.angle_gamma   90.00
#
_symmetry.space_group_name_H-M   'P 1'
#
loop_
_entity.id
_entity.type
_entity.pdbx_description
1 polymer ?
#
loop_
_entity_poly.entity_id
_entity_poly.type
_entity_poly.pdbx_seq_one_letter_code
_entity_poly.pdbx_strand_id
1 'polypeptide(L)'
;MMDLINNFFADFANFIWGNFGVPNLVIGGGIFFLVYSRLTPFRYFRHAVDILLGKYDNPDDKGQISHFQALSTALSSTVGIGNIAGVAVAISLGGPGALFWMWVSAIVGMATKFFTCSLAIMFRGHDSEGELQGGPMYIIEQGMGKKFKFLSYWFSIAGLVGCLSLLQVNQLTQILSDQIIKLNSNITNTFNLDLTIGIIVAVVVSLVIFGGLKRIAEVASRLVPLMVLVYLSAGLFIVFSNITLVPSIFELIFISAFKGSAVAGGFVGIAIVISQGFRRAAFSNEAGMGTEVMAIGASKNDEPIRSGLVAMIGPFIDTLLVCSITGIVILLSNDWTTTQFEGVSLTQKAFSNHLGPVGDFILIFSVVVFTLSTMFGYS
;
A
#
# COMPACT_ATOMS: atom_id res chain seq x y z
N MET A 1 2.64 0.57 34.69
CA MET A 1 1.34 0.31 34.02
C MET A 1 1.43 0.58 32.52
N MET A 2 1.96 1.72 32.07
CA MET A 2 2.17 2.05 30.65
C MET A 2 3.05 1.02 29.93
N ASP A 3 4.17 0.62 30.54
CA ASP A 3 5.09 -0.37 29.97
C ASP A 3 4.45 -1.76 29.82
N LEU A 4 3.58 -2.15 30.76
CA LEU A 4 2.86 -3.42 30.67
C LEU A 4 1.85 -3.44 29.52
N ILE A 5 1.18 -2.31 29.29
CA ILE A 5 0.25 -2.11 28.16
C ILE A 5 1.04 -2.13 26.83
N ASN A 6 2.14 -1.39 26.77
CA ASN A 6 2.99 -1.36 25.58
C ASN A 6 3.57 -2.74 25.24
N ASN A 7 4.06 -3.47 26.25
CA ASN A 7 4.57 -4.82 26.03
C ASN A 7 3.48 -5.78 25.57
N PHE A 8 2.27 -5.70 26.15
CA PHE A 8 1.14 -6.52 25.71
C PHE A 8 0.80 -6.26 24.23
N PHE A 9 0.70 -5.01 23.80
CA PHE A 9 0.42 -4.68 22.41
C PHE A 9 1.58 -5.06 21.47
N ALA A 10 2.81 -4.92 21.92
CA ALA A 10 3.97 -5.34 21.16
C ALA A 10 4.00 -6.87 20.96
N ASP A 11 3.74 -7.63 22.02
CA ASP A 11 3.67 -9.10 21.96
C ASP A 11 2.51 -9.57 21.08
N PHE A 12 1.34 -8.92 21.20
CA PHE A 12 0.18 -9.21 20.38
C PHE A 12 0.42 -8.89 18.90
N ALA A 13 1.05 -7.75 18.61
CA ALA A 13 1.45 -7.40 17.26
C ALA A 13 2.48 -8.41 16.70
N ASN A 14 3.47 -8.80 17.50
CA ASN A 14 4.45 -9.82 17.12
C ASN A 14 3.82 -11.21 16.92
N PHE A 15 2.79 -11.57 17.65
CA PHE A 15 2.04 -12.80 17.44
C PHE A 15 1.28 -12.76 16.09
N ILE A 16 0.57 -11.66 15.82
CA ILE A 16 -0.21 -11.51 14.57
C ILE A 16 0.70 -11.39 13.34
N TRP A 17 1.72 -10.54 13.42
CA TRP A 17 2.64 -10.28 12.31
C TRP A 17 3.89 -11.17 12.33
N GLY A 18 3.99 -12.10 13.28
CA GLY A 18 5.10 -13.03 13.44
C GLY A 18 5.18 -14.07 12.33
N ASN A 19 6.21 -14.92 12.42
CA ASN A 19 6.54 -15.90 11.39
C ASN A 19 5.45 -16.95 11.10
N PHE A 20 4.47 -17.11 12.00
CA PHE A 20 3.33 -18.02 11.84
C PHE A 20 1.98 -17.28 11.75
N GLY A 21 2.00 -15.96 11.70
CA GLY A 21 0.80 -15.13 11.71
C GLY A 21 0.19 -14.84 10.34
N VAL A 22 -0.50 -13.70 10.28
CA VAL A 22 -1.26 -13.21 9.12
C VAL A 22 -0.47 -13.23 7.80
N PRO A 23 0.82 -12.84 7.72
CA PRO A 23 1.55 -12.89 6.45
C PRO A 23 1.56 -14.26 5.78
N ASN A 24 1.75 -15.34 6.56
CA ASN A 24 1.77 -16.69 6.01
C ASN A 24 0.37 -17.17 5.57
N LEU A 25 -0.67 -16.76 6.29
CA LEU A 25 -2.06 -17.02 5.91
C LEU A 25 -2.41 -16.33 4.60
N VAL A 26 -2.05 -15.05 4.46
CA VAL A 26 -2.29 -14.27 3.24
C VAL A 26 -1.55 -14.87 2.04
N ILE A 27 -0.30 -15.27 2.23
CA ILE A 27 0.51 -15.87 1.16
C ILE A 27 0.03 -17.28 0.82
N GLY A 28 -0.19 -18.11 1.82
CA GLY A 28 -0.70 -19.47 1.60
C GLY A 28 -2.07 -19.47 0.91
N GLY A 29 -2.98 -18.62 1.37
CA GLY A 29 -4.29 -18.39 0.73
C GLY A 29 -4.16 -17.84 -0.69
N GLY A 30 -3.27 -16.87 -0.89
CA GLY A 30 -3.06 -16.29 -2.21
C GLY A 30 -2.38 -17.24 -3.19
N ILE A 31 -1.44 -18.10 -2.76
CA ILE A 31 -0.90 -19.20 -3.59
C ILE A 31 -2.03 -20.16 -3.99
N PHE A 32 -2.88 -20.52 -3.02
CA PHE A 32 -4.05 -21.35 -3.31
C PHE A 32 -4.94 -20.67 -4.38
N PHE A 33 -5.27 -19.41 -4.23
CA PHE A 33 -6.07 -18.66 -5.19
C PHE A 33 -5.39 -18.55 -6.56
N LEU A 34 -4.09 -18.33 -6.60
CA LEU A 34 -3.32 -18.25 -7.83
C LEU A 34 -3.37 -19.55 -8.62
N VAL A 35 -3.18 -20.69 -7.94
CA VAL A 35 -3.23 -22.03 -8.55
C VAL A 35 -4.67 -22.39 -8.93
N TYR A 36 -5.62 -22.20 -8.01
CA TYR A 36 -7.04 -22.49 -8.24
C TYR A 36 -7.62 -21.71 -9.43
N SER A 37 -7.25 -20.46 -9.59
CA SER A 37 -7.67 -19.63 -10.72
C SER A 37 -6.89 -19.92 -12.01
N ARG A 38 -5.97 -20.88 -12.01
CA ARG A 38 -5.11 -21.19 -13.15
C ARG A 38 -4.36 -19.96 -13.67
N LEU A 39 -3.75 -19.21 -12.74
CA LEU A 39 -2.94 -18.03 -13.05
C LEU A 39 -3.73 -16.88 -13.70
N THR A 40 -4.96 -16.64 -13.27
CA THR A 40 -5.82 -15.55 -13.77
C THR A 40 -5.11 -14.20 -13.93
N PRO A 41 -4.26 -13.72 -12.97
CA PRO A 41 -3.58 -12.44 -13.11
C PRO A 41 -2.73 -12.32 -14.39
N PHE A 42 -2.14 -13.39 -14.85
CA PHE A 42 -1.32 -13.38 -16.06
C PHE A 42 -2.16 -13.56 -17.33
N ARG A 43 -3.19 -14.40 -17.26
CA ARG A 43 -4.02 -14.74 -18.44
C ARG A 43 -4.95 -13.61 -18.85
N TYR A 44 -5.47 -12.86 -17.89
CA TYR A 44 -6.52 -11.85 -18.12
C TYR A 44 -6.06 -10.43 -17.82
N PHE A 45 -4.75 -10.18 -17.65
CA PHE A 45 -4.23 -8.85 -17.33
C PHE A 45 -4.63 -7.80 -18.37
N ARG A 46 -4.49 -8.13 -19.67
CA ARG A 46 -4.89 -7.22 -20.74
C ARG A 46 -6.39 -6.91 -20.71
N HIS A 47 -7.20 -7.94 -20.46
CA HIS A 47 -8.64 -7.77 -20.34
C HIS A 47 -9.02 -6.90 -19.12
N ALA A 48 -8.31 -7.05 -18.01
CA ALA A 48 -8.49 -6.19 -16.85
C ALA A 48 -8.19 -4.71 -17.16
N VAL A 49 -7.16 -4.44 -17.96
CA VAL A 49 -6.85 -3.07 -18.43
C VAL A 49 -7.95 -2.56 -19.36
N ASP A 50 -8.48 -3.38 -20.27
CA ASP A 50 -9.60 -3.00 -21.15
C ASP A 50 -10.86 -2.62 -20.32
N ILE A 51 -11.15 -3.35 -19.22
CA ILE A 51 -12.26 -3.03 -18.32
C ILE A 51 -11.97 -1.70 -17.58
N LEU A 52 -10.77 -1.53 -17.06
CA LEU A 52 -10.36 -0.32 -16.35
C LEU A 52 -10.50 0.94 -17.22
N LEU A 53 -10.22 0.81 -18.50
CA LEU A 53 -10.37 1.90 -19.49
C LEU A 53 -11.82 2.14 -19.94
N GLY A 54 -12.81 1.47 -19.32
CA GLY A 54 -14.23 1.71 -19.56
C GLY A 54 -14.81 1.02 -20.80
N LYS A 55 -14.05 0.12 -21.46
CA LYS A 55 -14.52 -0.55 -22.69
C LYS A 55 -15.81 -1.37 -22.50
N TYR A 56 -16.09 -1.75 -21.27
CA TYR A 56 -17.24 -2.59 -20.89
C TYR A 56 -18.16 -1.87 -19.91
N ASP A 57 -18.03 -0.55 -19.75
CA ASP A 57 -18.91 0.21 -18.85
C ASP A 57 -20.32 0.27 -19.43
N ASN A 58 -21.31 0.00 -18.56
CA ASN A 58 -22.72 0.14 -18.87
C ASN A 58 -23.33 1.20 -17.94
N PRO A 59 -23.96 2.25 -18.47
CA PRO A 59 -24.59 3.31 -17.66
C PRO A 59 -25.68 2.79 -16.70
N ASP A 60 -26.32 1.67 -17.05
CA ASP A 60 -27.41 1.08 -16.28
C ASP A 60 -26.94 0.19 -15.13
N ASP A 61 -25.64 -0.11 -15.05
CA ASP A 61 -25.07 -0.93 -13.99
C ASP A 61 -25.21 -0.24 -12.61
N LYS A 62 -25.47 -1.03 -11.58
CA LYS A 62 -25.64 -0.56 -10.21
C LYS A 62 -24.30 -0.23 -9.55
N GLY A 63 -24.26 0.85 -8.78
CA GLY A 63 -23.09 1.30 -8.03
C GLY A 63 -22.97 2.83 -8.06
N GLN A 64 -21.96 3.35 -7.34
CA GLN A 64 -21.79 4.79 -7.13
C GLN A 64 -20.68 5.43 -7.98
N ILE A 65 -19.61 4.67 -8.26
CA ILE A 65 -18.37 5.15 -8.88
C ILE A 65 -17.91 4.23 -10.01
N SER A 66 -17.18 4.76 -11.01
CA SER A 66 -16.66 3.97 -12.12
C SER A 66 -15.57 2.99 -11.66
N HIS A 67 -15.21 2.00 -12.51
CA HIS A 67 -14.10 1.08 -12.25
C HIS A 67 -12.79 1.81 -12.01
N PHE A 68 -12.51 2.83 -12.81
CA PHE A 68 -11.29 3.64 -12.66
C PHE A 68 -11.27 4.42 -11.34
N GLN A 69 -12.40 5.00 -10.95
CA GLN A 69 -12.55 5.69 -9.67
C GLN A 69 -12.40 4.70 -8.49
N ALA A 70 -13.01 3.52 -8.58
CA ALA A 70 -12.93 2.49 -7.55
C ALA A 70 -11.49 1.99 -7.36
N LEU A 71 -10.77 1.69 -8.45
CA LEU A 71 -9.36 1.32 -8.38
C LEU A 71 -8.50 2.47 -7.86
N SER A 72 -8.74 3.70 -8.30
CA SER A 72 -7.99 4.87 -7.83
C SER A 72 -8.22 5.12 -6.33
N THR A 73 -9.45 4.93 -5.83
CA THR A 73 -9.74 5.01 -4.40
C THR A 73 -9.05 3.89 -3.62
N ALA A 74 -9.08 2.65 -4.12
CA ALA A 74 -8.32 1.56 -3.51
C ALA A 74 -6.81 1.80 -3.53
N LEU A 75 -6.26 2.33 -4.63
CA LEU A 75 -4.85 2.70 -4.72
C LEU A 75 -4.50 3.91 -3.84
N SER A 76 -5.43 4.84 -3.61
CA SER A 76 -5.17 5.97 -2.72
C SER A 76 -4.92 5.53 -1.28
N SER A 77 -5.55 4.46 -0.82
CA SER A 77 -5.29 3.89 0.50
C SER A 77 -3.98 3.11 0.55
N THR A 78 -3.60 2.41 -0.51
CA THR A 78 -2.45 1.49 -0.54
C THR A 78 -1.16 2.15 -0.99
N VAL A 79 -1.18 2.97 -2.08
CA VAL A 79 0.00 3.70 -2.57
C VAL A 79 0.27 4.90 -1.66
N GLY A 80 1.12 4.70 -0.69
CA GLY A 80 1.36 5.65 0.39
C GLY A 80 2.80 5.62 0.89
N ILE A 81 2.95 5.99 2.15
CA ILE A 81 4.26 5.99 2.81
C ILE A 81 4.87 4.58 2.89
N GLY A 82 4.04 3.53 2.83
CA GLY A 82 4.47 2.13 2.76
C GLY A 82 5.36 1.82 1.57
N ASN A 83 5.12 2.44 0.42
CA ASN A 83 5.90 2.25 -0.82
C ASN A 83 7.24 2.98 -0.79
N ILE A 84 7.40 3.96 0.07
CA ILE A 84 8.62 4.76 0.24
C ILE A 84 9.39 4.25 1.45
N ALA A 85 8.84 4.44 2.66
CA ALA A 85 9.47 4.04 3.91
C ALA A 85 9.47 2.52 4.12
N GLY A 86 8.39 1.84 3.76
CA GLY A 86 8.26 0.40 3.94
C GLY A 86 9.30 -0.40 3.15
N VAL A 87 9.57 0.01 1.90
CA VAL A 87 10.62 -0.61 1.06
C VAL A 87 12.00 -0.37 1.65
N ALA A 88 12.28 0.85 2.11
CA ALA A 88 13.54 1.17 2.77
C ALA A 88 13.76 0.29 4.01
N VAL A 89 12.74 0.14 4.87
CA VAL A 89 12.79 -0.74 6.04
C VAL A 89 12.94 -2.22 5.64
N ALA A 90 12.28 -2.67 4.55
CA ALA A 90 12.45 -4.04 4.04
C ALA A 90 13.91 -4.32 3.68
N ILE A 91 14.56 -3.39 2.98
CA ILE A 91 15.95 -3.49 2.57
C ILE A 91 16.88 -3.38 3.78
N SER A 92 16.66 -2.46 4.70
CA SER A 92 17.49 -2.28 5.90
C SER A 92 17.47 -3.52 6.81
N LEU A 93 16.31 -4.16 7.00
CA LEU A 93 16.15 -5.31 7.90
C LEU A 93 16.33 -6.66 7.22
N GLY A 94 15.91 -6.78 5.96
CA GLY A 94 15.93 -8.03 5.21
C GLY A 94 17.02 -8.09 4.14
N GLY A 95 17.71 -6.97 3.87
CA GLY A 95 18.65 -6.86 2.77
C GLY A 95 17.97 -6.74 1.40
N PRO A 96 18.76 -6.63 0.31
CA PRO A 96 18.26 -6.48 -1.06
C PRO A 96 17.27 -7.56 -1.49
N GLY A 97 17.43 -8.78 -0.99
CA GLY A 97 16.58 -9.94 -1.31
C GLY A 97 15.13 -9.78 -0.84
N ALA A 98 14.85 -8.92 0.14
CA ALA A 98 13.48 -8.64 0.57
C ALA A 98 12.62 -8.11 -0.58
N LEU A 99 13.20 -7.36 -1.53
CA LEU A 99 12.49 -6.86 -2.71
C LEU A 99 11.98 -8.01 -3.61
N PHE A 100 12.76 -9.07 -3.80
CA PHE A 100 12.31 -10.26 -4.52
C PHE A 100 11.06 -10.89 -3.88
N TRP A 101 11.05 -11.02 -2.55
CA TRP A 101 9.92 -11.59 -1.83
C TRP A 101 8.71 -10.66 -1.79
N MET A 102 8.93 -9.34 -1.89
CA MET A 102 7.85 -8.39 -2.15
C MET A 102 7.19 -8.63 -3.52
N TRP A 103 7.97 -8.92 -4.58
CA TRP A 103 7.42 -9.27 -5.89
C TRP A 103 6.58 -10.55 -5.86
N VAL A 104 7.10 -11.60 -5.19
CA VAL A 104 6.35 -12.85 -5.01
C VAL A 104 5.03 -12.58 -4.29
N SER A 105 5.06 -11.81 -3.20
CA SER A 105 3.86 -11.42 -2.46
C SER A 105 2.87 -10.63 -3.33
N ALA A 106 3.34 -9.71 -4.17
CA ALA A 106 2.48 -8.93 -5.06
C ALA A 106 1.76 -9.81 -6.08
N ILE A 107 2.46 -10.75 -6.72
CA ILE A 107 1.88 -11.70 -7.67
C ILE A 107 0.78 -12.53 -7.00
N VAL A 108 1.06 -13.02 -5.81
CA VAL A 108 0.09 -13.79 -5.00
C VAL A 108 -1.07 -12.89 -4.57
N GLY A 109 -0.77 -11.65 -4.18
CA GLY A 109 -1.74 -10.64 -3.80
C GLY A 109 -2.70 -10.25 -4.92
N MET A 110 -2.23 -10.25 -6.19
CA MET A 110 -3.12 -10.02 -7.35
C MET A 110 -4.24 -11.05 -7.41
N ALA A 111 -3.92 -12.34 -7.19
CA ALA A 111 -4.94 -13.40 -7.16
C ALA A 111 -5.87 -13.25 -5.95
N THR A 112 -5.34 -12.89 -4.79
CA THR A 112 -6.15 -12.64 -3.60
C THR A 112 -7.16 -11.52 -3.85
N LYS A 113 -6.71 -10.37 -4.36
CA LYS A 113 -7.61 -9.23 -4.68
C LYS A 113 -8.64 -9.57 -5.74
N PHE A 114 -8.29 -10.39 -6.73
CA PHE A 114 -9.27 -10.89 -7.70
C PHE A 114 -10.46 -11.56 -7.01
N PHE A 115 -10.21 -12.48 -6.08
CA PHE A 115 -11.29 -13.19 -5.38
C PHE A 115 -12.02 -12.30 -4.38
N THR A 116 -11.30 -11.58 -3.53
CA THR A 116 -11.94 -10.76 -2.48
C THR A 116 -12.83 -9.66 -3.07
N CYS A 117 -12.39 -9.01 -4.14
CA CYS A 117 -13.16 -7.95 -4.78
C CYS A 117 -14.30 -8.50 -5.68
N SER A 118 -14.15 -9.69 -6.26
CA SER A 118 -15.27 -10.37 -6.92
C SER A 118 -16.38 -10.71 -5.91
N LEU A 119 -16.00 -11.22 -4.74
CA LEU A 119 -16.96 -11.51 -3.66
C LEU A 119 -17.63 -10.24 -3.12
N ALA A 120 -16.93 -9.10 -3.12
CA ALA A 120 -17.52 -7.83 -2.71
C ALA A 120 -18.74 -7.42 -3.56
N ILE A 121 -18.66 -7.65 -4.87
CA ILE A 121 -19.76 -7.37 -5.79
C ILE A 121 -20.86 -8.43 -5.66
N MET A 122 -20.47 -9.69 -5.51
CA MET A 122 -21.40 -10.82 -5.41
C MET A 122 -22.30 -10.74 -4.16
N PHE A 123 -21.74 -10.24 -3.04
CA PHE A 123 -22.40 -10.16 -1.73
C PHE A 123 -22.59 -8.71 -1.27
N ARG A 124 -22.99 -7.83 -2.17
CA ARG A 124 -23.37 -6.45 -1.81
C ARG A 124 -24.60 -6.41 -0.91
N GLY A 125 -24.61 -5.44 0.00
CA GLY A 125 -25.76 -5.08 0.81
C GLY A 125 -26.16 -3.62 0.59
N HIS A 126 -27.05 -3.13 1.44
CA HIS A 126 -27.46 -1.72 1.46
C HIS A 126 -27.14 -1.15 2.83
N ASP A 127 -26.74 0.12 2.86
CA ASP A 127 -26.57 0.86 4.11
C ASP A 127 -27.92 1.39 4.65
N SER A 128 -27.88 2.21 5.70
CA SER A 128 -29.05 2.83 6.32
C SER A 128 -29.78 3.82 5.41
N GLU A 129 -29.12 4.33 4.37
CA GLU A 129 -29.68 5.28 3.40
C GLU A 129 -30.17 4.56 2.12
N GLY A 130 -30.03 3.23 2.07
CA GLY A 130 -30.42 2.40 0.93
C GLY A 130 -29.38 2.38 -0.20
N GLU A 131 -28.20 2.97 -0.02
CA GLU A 131 -27.13 2.94 -1.01
C GLU A 131 -26.45 1.57 -1.03
N LEU A 132 -26.07 1.13 -2.23
CA LEU A 132 -25.44 -0.17 -2.44
C LEU A 132 -23.99 -0.13 -1.93
N GLN A 133 -23.66 -1.05 -1.03
CA GLN A 133 -22.37 -1.15 -0.38
C GLN A 133 -21.78 -2.56 -0.50
N GLY A 134 -20.45 -2.63 -0.68
CA GLY A 134 -19.71 -3.89 -0.59
C GLY A 134 -18.68 -3.81 0.54
N GLY A 135 -18.16 -4.96 0.90
CA GLY A 135 -17.11 -5.03 1.93
C GLY A 135 -17.07 -6.38 2.61
N PRO A 136 -15.99 -6.67 3.38
CA PRO A 136 -15.88 -7.94 4.09
C PRO A 136 -17.04 -8.22 5.03
N MET A 137 -17.60 -7.17 5.68
CA MET A 137 -18.76 -7.32 6.56
C MET A 137 -19.97 -7.91 5.81
N TYR A 138 -20.24 -7.44 4.59
CA TYR A 138 -21.34 -7.92 3.78
C TYR A 138 -21.07 -9.34 3.23
N ILE A 139 -19.81 -9.63 2.82
CA ILE A 139 -19.40 -10.97 2.39
C ILE A 139 -19.64 -11.98 3.51
N ILE A 140 -19.30 -11.64 4.76
CA ILE A 140 -19.50 -12.51 5.91
C ILE A 140 -21.01 -12.72 6.18
N GLU A 141 -21.80 -11.65 6.24
CA GLU A 141 -23.22 -11.76 6.57
C GLU A 141 -24.04 -12.49 5.51
N GLN A 142 -23.78 -12.19 4.23
CA GLN A 142 -24.57 -12.74 3.13
C GLN A 142 -23.99 -14.04 2.58
N GLY A 143 -22.65 -14.15 2.53
CA GLY A 143 -21.97 -15.32 1.98
C GLY A 143 -21.84 -16.47 2.97
N MET A 144 -21.46 -16.17 4.23
CA MET A 144 -21.26 -17.20 5.27
C MET A 144 -22.51 -17.44 6.12
N GLY A 145 -23.42 -16.47 6.14
CA GLY A 145 -24.69 -16.55 6.84
C GLY A 145 -24.67 -16.00 8.28
N LYS A 146 -25.89 -15.87 8.85
CA LYS A 146 -26.13 -15.17 10.12
C LYS A 146 -25.32 -15.68 11.31
N LYS A 147 -24.89 -16.94 11.32
CA LYS A 147 -24.08 -17.54 12.40
C LYS A 147 -22.71 -16.84 12.54
N PHE A 148 -22.20 -16.29 11.45
CA PHE A 148 -20.88 -15.64 11.41
C PHE A 148 -20.94 -14.11 11.55
N LYS A 149 -22.11 -13.54 11.85
CA LYS A 149 -22.31 -12.10 11.99
C LYS A 149 -21.36 -11.45 13.02
N PHE A 150 -20.93 -12.19 14.05
CA PHE A 150 -19.95 -11.68 15.02
C PHE A 150 -18.60 -11.33 14.36
N LEU A 151 -18.19 -12.06 13.30
CA LEU A 151 -16.97 -11.73 12.54
C LEU A 151 -17.12 -10.44 11.74
N SER A 152 -18.33 -10.15 11.23
CA SER A 152 -18.64 -8.88 10.57
C SER A 152 -18.45 -7.70 11.52
N TYR A 153 -19.01 -7.78 12.74
CA TYR A 153 -18.78 -6.75 13.77
C TYR A 153 -17.31 -6.62 14.16
N TRP A 154 -16.63 -7.76 14.35
CA TRP A 154 -15.20 -7.76 14.66
C TRP A 154 -14.37 -7.08 13.58
N PHE A 155 -14.64 -7.41 12.30
CA PHE A 155 -13.98 -6.75 11.18
C PHE A 155 -14.26 -5.25 11.17
N SER A 156 -15.51 -4.82 11.36
CA SER A 156 -15.88 -3.41 11.36
C SER A 156 -15.17 -2.62 12.46
N ILE A 157 -15.07 -3.16 13.67
CA ILE A 157 -14.35 -2.52 14.79
C ILE A 157 -12.85 -2.46 14.48
N ALA A 158 -12.25 -3.58 14.06
CA ALA A 158 -10.84 -3.65 13.73
C ALA A 158 -10.48 -2.74 12.55
N GLY A 159 -11.35 -2.70 11.52
CA GLY A 159 -11.21 -1.82 10.37
C GLY A 159 -11.27 -0.35 10.75
N LEU A 160 -12.24 0.04 11.60
CA LEU A 160 -12.35 1.42 12.10
C LEU A 160 -11.05 1.87 12.82
N VAL A 161 -10.50 1.00 13.68
CA VAL A 161 -9.24 1.30 14.37
C VAL A 161 -8.05 1.28 13.40
N GLY A 162 -8.00 0.31 12.49
CA GLY A 162 -6.90 0.14 11.52
C GLY A 162 -6.83 1.26 10.47
N CYS A 163 -7.98 1.85 10.10
CA CYS A 163 -8.06 2.96 9.15
C CYS A 163 -7.84 4.34 9.81
N LEU A 164 -7.59 4.40 11.14
CA LEU A 164 -7.14 5.65 11.76
C LEU A 164 -5.78 6.05 11.18
N SER A 165 -5.74 7.17 10.48
CA SER A 165 -4.54 7.64 9.76
C SER A 165 -3.46 8.23 10.68
N LEU A 166 -3.29 7.71 11.90
CA LEU A 166 -2.37 8.24 12.92
C LEU A 166 -0.91 8.17 12.46
N LEU A 167 -0.52 7.04 11.87
CA LEU A 167 0.84 6.84 11.37
C LEU A 167 1.14 7.80 10.21
N GLN A 168 0.18 7.96 9.30
CA GLN A 168 0.29 8.83 8.13
C GLN A 168 0.44 10.30 8.53
N VAL A 169 -0.40 10.78 9.46
CA VAL A 169 -0.32 12.14 9.99
C VAL A 169 1.01 12.38 10.69
N ASN A 170 1.43 11.45 11.55
CA ASN A 170 2.69 11.57 12.28
C ASN A 170 3.89 11.68 11.33
N GLN A 171 4.01 10.78 10.36
CA GLN A 171 5.12 10.78 9.41
C GLN A 171 5.11 12.04 8.51
N LEU A 172 3.93 12.48 8.07
CA LEU A 172 3.79 13.71 7.29
C LEU A 172 4.23 14.93 8.10
N THR A 173 3.75 15.05 9.34
CA THR A 173 4.11 16.15 10.23
C THR A 173 5.61 16.17 10.49
N GLN A 174 6.20 15.02 10.81
CA GLN A 174 7.64 14.92 11.05
C GLN A 174 8.46 15.40 9.85
N ILE A 175 8.15 14.92 8.64
CA ILE A 175 8.91 15.30 7.44
C ILE A 175 8.78 16.80 7.15
N LEU A 176 7.58 17.36 7.27
CA LEU A 176 7.36 18.79 7.03
C LEU A 176 8.05 19.64 8.09
N SER A 177 7.96 19.25 9.37
CA SER A 177 8.65 19.93 10.47
C SER A 177 10.16 19.92 10.26
N ASP A 178 10.76 18.77 9.94
CA ASP A 178 12.18 18.65 9.70
C ASP A 178 12.66 19.56 8.55
N GLN A 179 11.87 19.68 7.48
CA GLN A 179 12.19 20.55 6.35
C GLN A 179 12.06 22.04 6.71
N ILE A 180 11.01 22.41 7.44
CA ILE A 180 10.80 23.80 7.86
C ILE A 180 11.89 24.23 8.84
N ILE A 181 12.30 23.37 9.77
CA ILE A 181 13.39 23.62 10.72
C ILE A 181 14.74 23.78 9.99
N LYS A 182 15.01 22.95 8.96
CA LYS A 182 16.21 23.10 8.12
C LYS A 182 16.26 24.46 7.40
N LEU A 183 15.13 24.98 6.98
CA LEU A 183 15.03 26.26 6.30
C LEU A 183 15.09 27.46 7.27
N ASN A 184 14.64 27.25 8.52
CA ASN A 184 14.61 28.30 9.54
C ASN A 184 15.00 27.75 10.92
N SER A 185 16.30 27.80 11.20
CA SER A 185 16.88 27.31 12.47
C SER A 185 16.45 28.09 13.73
N ASN A 186 15.69 29.19 13.58
CA ASN A 186 15.17 29.95 14.71
C ASN A 186 13.91 29.33 15.35
N ILE A 187 13.36 28.28 14.75
CA ILE A 187 12.18 27.60 15.30
C ILE A 187 12.64 26.67 16.43
N THR A 188 12.41 27.10 17.66
CA THR A 188 12.74 26.31 18.88
C THR A 188 11.57 25.52 19.42
N ASN A 189 10.33 25.89 19.08
CA ASN A 189 9.11 25.21 19.53
C ASN A 189 8.53 24.31 18.45
N THR A 190 8.95 23.07 18.42
CA THR A 190 8.48 22.05 17.47
C THR A 190 7.01 21.70 17.68
N PHE A 191 6.52 21.71 18.93
CA PHE A 191 5.12 21.38 19.25
C PHE A 191 4.12 22.30 18.54
N ASN A 192 4.35 23.63 18.55
CA ASN A 192 3.46 24.57 17.88
C ASN A 192 3.50 24.41 16.36
N LEU A 193 4.66 24.07 15.79
CA LEU A 193 4.83 23.78 14.37
C LEU A 193 4.05 22.52 13.98
N ASP A 194 4.22 21.44 14.72
CA ASP A 194 3.57 20.15 14.51
C ASP A 194 2.04 20.28 14.63
N LEU A 195 1.56 21.03 15.64
CA LEU A 195 0.15 21.32 15.81
C LEU A 195 -0.43 22.11 14.62
N THR A 196 0.30 23.12 14.14
CA THR A 196 -0.13 23.93 12.99
C THR A 196 -0.23 23.07 11.72
N ILE A 197 0.78 22.23 11.45
CA ILE A 197 0.76 21.30 10.32
C ILE A 197 -0.42 20.34 10.46
N GLY A 198 -0.63 19.76 11.65
CA GLY A 198 -1.74 18.86 11.93
C GLY A 198 -3.10 19.48 11.67
N ILE A 199 -3.32 20.74 12.08
CA ILE A 199 -4.56 21.48 11.83
C ILE A 199 -4.76 21.71 10.32
N ILE A 200 -3.73 22.13 9.60
CA ILE A 200 -3.81 22.33 8.14
C ILE A 200 -4.19 21.01 7.45
N VAL A 201 -3.52 19.93 7.79
CA VAL A 201 -3.82 18.59 7.25
C VAL A 201 -5.26 18.18 7.56
N ALA A 202 -5.71 18.36 8.81
CA ALA A 202 -7.08 18.04 9.21
C ALA A 202 -8.12 18.83 8.41
N VAL A 203 -7.89 20.12 8.17
CA VAL A 203 -8.78 20.95 7.33
C VAL A 203 -8.82 20.46 5.90
N VAL A 204 -7.65 20.19 5.29
CA VAL A 204 -7.57 19.70 3.90
C VAL A 204 -8.29 18.37 3.75
N VAL A 205 -8.05 17.43 4.66
CA VAL A 205 -8.68 16.10 4.66
C VAL A 205 -10.20 16.23 4.87
N SER A 206 -10.64 17.03 5.82
CA SER A 206 -12.07 17.26 6.07
C SER A 206 -12.81 17.84 4.86
N LEU A 207 -12.20 18.77 4.13
CA LEU A 207 -12.80 19.35 2.92
C LEU A 207 -13.07 18.30 1.82
N VAL A 208 -12.31 17.23 1.77
CA VAL A 208 -12.54 16.12 0.83
C VAL A 208 -13.59 15.16 1.38
N ILE A 209 -13.45 14.73 2.64
CA ILE A 209 -14.29 13.70 3.28
C ILE A 209 -15.75 14.15 3.36
N PHE A 210 -16.05 15.40 3.71
CA PHE A 210 -17.43 15.91 3.80
C PHE A 210 -18.20 15.85 2.46
N GLY A 211 -17.52 15.61 1.35
CA GLY A 211 -18.18 15.37 0.05
C GLY A 211 -18.60 13.92 -0.17
N GLY A 212 -18.34 13.02 0.80
CA GLY A 212 -18.66 11.60 0.73
C GLY A 212 -17.85 10.81 -0.31
N LEU A 213 -18.22 9.54 -0.50
CA LEU A 213 -17.48 8.59 -1.33
C LEU A 213 -17.26 9.09 -2.78
N LYS A 214 -18.26 9.73 -3.38
CA LYS A 214 -18.16 10.25 -4.76
C LYS A 214 -17.06 11.30 -4.90
N ARG A 215 -16.95 12.22 -3.92
CA ARG A 215 -15.89 13.23 -3.91
C ARG A 215 -14.51 12.66 -3.63
N ILE A 216 -14.42 11.73 -2.69
CA ILE A 216 -13.17 10.99 -2.41
C ILE A 216 -12.70 10.30 -3.69
N ALA A 217 -13.58 9.59 -4.38
CA ALA A 217 -13.28 8.88 -5.62
C ALA A 217 -12.89 9.83 -6.76
N GLU A 218 -13.52 11.01 -6.86
CA GLU A 218 -13.15 12.03 -7.85
C GLU A 218 -11.76 12.59 -7.58
N VAL A 219 -11.44 12.92 -6.34
CA VAL A 219 -10.11 13.42 -5.94
C VAL A 219 -9.06 12.34 -6.15
N ALA A 220 -9.31 11.09 -5.70
CA ALA A 220 -8.40 9.97 -5.85
C ALA A 220 -8.11 9.65 -7.33
N SER A 221 -9.13 9.70 -8.20
CA SER A 221 -8.96 9.41 -9.63
C SER A 221 -8.09 10.42 -10.38
N ARG A 222 -7.89 11.61 -9.84
CA ARG A 222 -6.97 12.63 -10.38
C ARG A 222 -5.61 12.58 -9.70
N LEU A 223 -5.62 12.45 -8.38
CA LEU A 223 -4.42 12.55 -7.55
C LEU A 223 -3.52 11.30 -7.71
N VAL A 224 -4.11 10.10 -7.67
CA VAL A 224 -3.34 8.85 -7.72
C VAL A 224 -2.55 8.69 -9.02
N PRO A 225 -3.13 8.85 -10.23
CA PRO A 225 -2.34 8.78 -11.46
C PRO A 225 -1.23 9.82 -11.51
N LEU A 226 -1.52 11.06 -11.07
CA LEU A 226 -0.53 12.13 -11.06
C LEU A 226 0.65 11.80 -10.14
N MET A 227 0.38 11.37 -8.90
CA MET A 227 1.44 11.07 -7.93
C MET A 227 2.29 9.87 -8.38
N VAL A 228 1.65 8.82 -8.90
CA VAL A 228 2.36 7.64 -9.42
C VAL A 228 3.23 8.02 -10.62
N LEU A 229 2.70 8.84 -11.54
CA LEU A 229 3.43 9.29 -12.71
C LEU A 229 4.66 10.13 -12.33
N VAL A 230 4.51 11.10 -11.44
CA VAL A 230 5.62 11.96 -10.98
C VAL A 230 6.70 11.12 -10.32
N TYR A 231 6.31 10.26 -9.38
CA TYR A 231 7.24 9.40 -8.64
C TYR A 231 7.97 8.42 -9.56
N LEU A 232 7.23 7.69 -10.40
CA LEU A 232 7.80 6.74 -11.35
C LEU A 232 8.71 7.43 -12.38
N SER A 233 8.34 8.61 -12.88
CA SER A 233 9.17 9.34 -13.85
C SER A 233 10.53 9.71 -13.25
N ALA A 234 10.56 10.21 -12.01
CA ALA A 234 11.81 10.52 -11.33
C ALA A 234 12.64 9.26 -11.05
N GLY A 235 12.03 8.21 -10.54
CA GLY A 235 12.72 6.95 -10.28
C GLY A 235 13.22 6.27 -11.55
N LEU A 236 12.43 6.25 -12.61
CA LEU A 236 12.87 5.74 -13.92
C LEU A 236 14.02 6.57 -14.49
N PHE A 237 13.99 7.89 -14.36
CA PHE A 237 15.12 8.73 -14.77
C PHE A 237 16.41 8.32 -14.05
N ILE A 238 16.36 8.09 -12.73
CA ILE A 238 17.53 7.61 -11.95
C ILE A 238 17.98 6.25 -12.48
N VAL A 239 17.05 5.31 -12.70
CA VAL A 239 17.37 3.96 -13.19
C VAL A 239 18.02 4.01 -14.57
N PHE A 240 17.46 4.79 -15.51
CA PHE A 240 18.03 4.94 -16.85
C PHE A 240 19.38 5.66 -16.86
N SER A 241 19.57 6.65 -15.97
CA SER A 241 20.87 7.32 -15.81
C SER A 241 21.96 6.39 -15.26
N ASN A 242 21.58 5.29 -14.61
CA ASN A 242 22.48 4.29 -14.05
C ASN A 242 22.29 2.90 -14.68
N ILE A 243 21.87 2.84 -15.92
CA ILE A 243 21.46 1.58 -16.59
C ILE A 243 22.53 0.49 -16.59
N THR A 244 23.80 0.87 -16.58
CA THR A 244 24.95 -0.06 -16.54
C THR A 244 25.05 -0.80 -15.21
N LEU A 245 24.54 -0.23 -14.10
CA LEU A 245 24.54 -0.84 -12.78
C LEU A 245 23.30 -1.69 -12.52
N VAL A 246 22.24 -1.50 -13.30
CA VAL A 246 20.95 -2.19 -13.10
C VAL A 246 21.09 -3.72 -13.12
N PRO A 247 21.84 -4.35 -14.06
CA PRO A 247 22.01 -5.81 -14.04
C PRO A 247 22.64 -6.33 -12.74
N SER A 248 23.65 -5.62 -12.21
CA SER A 248 24.29 -6.02 -10.93
C SER A 248 23.36 -5.86 -9.74
N ILE A 249 22.44 -4.86 -9.76
CA ILE A 249 21.42 -4.70 -8.73
C ILE A 249 20.42 -5.88 -8.77
N PHE A 250 19.97 -6.29 -9.95
CA PHE A 250 19.11 -7.47 -10.07
C PHE A 250 19.82 -8.73 -9.59
N GLU A 251 21.08 -8.94 -9.98
CA GLU A 251 21.91 -10.06 -9.47
C GLU A 251 21.99 -10.03 -7.94
N LEU A 252 22.26 -8.86 -7.34
CA LEU A 252 22.30 -8.67 -5.90
C LEU A 252 20.98 -9.05 -5.23
N ILE A 253 19.84 -8.62 -5.79
CA ILE A 253 18.50 -8.94 -5.29
C ILE A 253 18.27 -10.46 -5.30
N PHE A 254 18.52 -11.12 -6.43
CA PHE A 254 18.32 -12.56 -6.57
C PHE A 254 19.26 -13.37 -5.67
N ILE A 255 20.53 -13.02 -5.62
CA ILE A 255 21.49 -13.70 -4.75
C ILE A 255 21.10 -13.54 -3.28
N SER A 256 20.78 -12.32 -2.85
CA SER A 256 20.39 -12.01 -1.46
C SER A 256 19.08 -12.68 -1.05
N ALA A 257 18.14 -12.89 -1.98
CA ALA A 257 16.86 -13.54 -1.70
C ALA A 257 17.01 -15.00 -1.21
N PHE A 258 18.08 -15.68 -1.60
CA PHE A 258 18.30 -17.12 -1.31
C PHE A 258 19.55 -17.40 -0.49
N LYS A 259 20.45 -16.42 -0.29
CA LYS A 259 21.65 -16.59 0.55
C LYS A 259 21.48 -16.19 2.02
N GLY A 260 20.39 -15.49 2.34
CA GLY A 260 20.14 -14.96 3.68
C GLY A 260 20.71 -13.55 3.92
N SER A 261 20.31 -12.93 5.04
CA SER A 261 20.81 -11.60 5.41
C SER A 261 22.26 -11.66 5.88
N ALA A 262 22.99 -10.55 5.71
CA ALA A 262 24.37 -10.40 6.19
C ALA A 262 24.49 -10.51 7.72
N VAL A 263 23.39 -10.30 8.46
CA VAL A 263 23.36 -10.30 9.94
C VAL A 263 23.13 -11.70 10.52
N ALA A 264 22.40 -12.58 9.79
CA ALA A 264 22.13 -13.95 10.24
C ALA A 264 22.31 -14.89 9.05
N GLY A 265 23.41 -15.65 9.02
CA GLY A 265 23.68 -16.63 7.97
C GLY A 265 22.74 -17.83 8.00
N GLY A 266 22.74 -18.61 6.89
CA GLY A 266 22.01 -19.86 6.79
C GLY A 266 20.48 -19.73 6.73
N PHE A 267 19.77 -20.77 7.17
CA PHE A 267 18.29 -20.83 7.10
C PHE A 267 17.58 -19.71 7.85
N VAL A 268 18.13 -19.26 8.98
CA VAL A 268 17.54 -18.16 9.78
C VAL A 268 17.60 -16.86 8.99
N GLY A 269 18.73 -16.60 8.34
CA GLY A 269 18.89 -15.41 7.50
C GLY A 269 17.90 -15.37 6.33
N ILE A 270 17.70 -16.50 5.65
CA ILE A 270 16.72 -16.62 4.56
C ILE A 270 15.30 -16.39 5.09
N ALA A 271 14.93 -16.97 6.23
CA ALA A 271 13.62 -16.77 6.84
C ALA A 271 13.34 -15.30 7.18
N ILE A 272 14.35 -14.55 7.63
CA ILE A 272 14.26 -13.11 7.90
C ILE A 272 13.98 -12.35 6.59
N VAL A 273 14.73 -12.61 5.53
CA VAL A 273 14.56 -11.96 4.21
C VAL A 273 13.14 -12.19 3.68
N ILE A 274 12.66 -13.44 3.70
CA ILE A 274 11.32 -13.83 3.28
C ILE A 274 10.26 -13.08 4.13
N SER A 275 10.40 -13.16 5.45
CA SER A 275 9.46 -12.54 6.39
C SER A 275 9.38 -11.03 6.20
N GLN A 276 10.51 -10.34 6.05
CA GLN A 276 10.52 -8.89 5.83
C GLN A 276 9.90 -8.53 4.48
N GLY A 277 10.23 -9.24 3.41
CA GLY A 277 9.63 -9.02 2.10
C GLY A 277 8.10 -9.18 2.13
N PHE A 278 7.62 -10.25 2.73
CA PHE A 278 6.19 -10.54 2.83
C PHE A 278 5.42 -9.54 3.71
N ARG A 279 5.96 -9.23 4.89
CA ARG A 279 5.34 -8.24 5.80
C ARG A 279 5.20 -6.88 5.12
N ARG A 280 6.25 -6.43 4.46
CA ARG A 280 6.25 -5.10 3.83
C ARG A 280 5.38 -5.05 2.59
N ALA A 281 5.33 -6.11 1.79
CA ALA A 281 4.41 -6.20 0.67
C ALA A 281 2.94 -6.24 1.14
N ALA A 282 2.62 -7.05 2.16
CA ALA A 282 1.28 -7.10 2.73
C ALA A 282 0.84 -5.74 3.29
N PHE A 283 1.77 -5.01 3.92
CA PHE A 283 1.51 -3.66 4.41
C PHE A 283 1.38 -2.63 3.28
N SER A 284 2.09 -2.82 2.15
CA SER A 284 2.04 -1.94 0.99
C SER A 284 0.76 -2.14 0.19
N ASN A 285 0.51 -3.36 -0.30
CA ASN A 285 -0.60 -3.61 -1.23
C ASN A 285 -1.91 -4.04 -0.55
N GLU A 286 -1.90 -4.29 0.76
CA GLU A 286 -3.06 -4.66 1.59
C GLU A 286 -3.88 -5.85 1.08
N ALA A 287 -3.30 -6.69 0.21
CA ALA A 287 -4.01 -7.83 -0.35
C ALA A 287 -4.44 -8.82 0.75
N GLY A 288 -5.74 -9.06 0.86
CA GLY A 288 -6.33 -9.90 1.89
C GLY A 288 -6.65 -9.20 3.21
N MET A 289 -6.36 -7.90 3.34
CA MET A 289 -6.72 -7.11 4.53
C MET A 289 -8.17 -6.60 4.48
N GLY A 290 -8.74 -6.48 3.28
CA GLY A 290 -10.17 -6.18 3.07
C GLY A 290 -10.50 -4.70 2.94
N THR A 291 -9.55 -3.79 3.08
CA THR A 291 -9.76 -2.34 2.96
C THR A 291 -10.17 -1.93 1.55
N GLU A 292 -9.45 -2.41 0.53
CA GLU A 292 -9.77 -2.14 -0.88
C GLU A 292 -11.10 -2.74 -1.34
N VAL A 293 -11.56 -3.78 -0.65
CA VAL A 293 -12.83 -4.47 -0.97
C VAL A 293 -14.02 -3.53 -0.82
N MET A 294 -13.95 -2.57 0.13
CA MET A 294 -15.00 -1.58 0.35
C MET A 294 -15.08 -0.59 -0.84
N ALA A 295 -13.93 -0.04 -1.28
CA ALA A 295 -13.90 0.88 -2.41
C ALA A 295 -14.35 0.21 -3.72
N ILE A 296 -13.85 -1.00 -3.99
CA ILE A 296 -14.25 -1.76 -5.19
C ILE A 296 -15.72 -2.19 -5.11
N GLY A 297 -16.22 -2.49 -3.92
CA GLY A 297 -17.61 -2.83 -3.68
C GLY A 297 -18.62 -1.74 -4.11
N ALA A 298 -18.20 -0.48 -4.14
CA ALA A 298 -19.02 0.65 -4.57
C ALA A 298 -18.99 0.90 -6.09
N SER A 299 -18.19 0.14 -6.87
CA SER A 299 -18.07 0.34 -8.32
C SER A 299 -19.36 0.04 -9.08
N LYS A 300 -19.66 0.81 -10.13
CA LYS A 300 -20.76 0.55 -11.07
C LYS A 300 -20.47 -0.69 -11.87
N ASN A 301 -21.05 -1.80 -11.44
CA ASN A 301 -20.86 -3.08 -12.11
C ASN A 301 -21.82 -4.14 -11.54
N ASP A 302 -22.48 -4.88 -12.39
CA ASP A 302 -23.31 -6.03 -12.02
C ASP A 302 -22.58 -7.38 -12.22
N GLU A 303 -21.38 -7.38 -12.83
CA GLU A 303 -20.59 -8.58 -13.06
C GLU A 303 -19.39 -8.68 -12.08
N PRO A 304 -19.45 -9.57 -11.06
CA PRO A 304 -18.42 -9.66 -10.02
C PRO A 304 -16.99 -9.84 -10.54
N ILE A 305 -16.84 -10.64 -11.60
CA ILE A 305 -15.52 -10.96 -12.16
C ILE A 305 -14.82 -9.71 -12.73
N ARG A 306 -15.56 -8.76 -13.32
CA ARG A 306 -14.97 -7.52 -13.85
C ARG A 306 -14.28 -6.72 -12.75
N SER A 307 -14.94 -6.51 -11.62
CA SER A 307 -14.35 -5.79 -10.49
C SER A 307 -13.16 -6.52 -9.89
N GLY A 308 -13.20 -7.85 -9.81
CA GLY A 308 -12.05 -8.64 -9.39
C GLY A 308 -10.86 -8.50 -10.33
N LEU A 309 -11.09 -8.52 -11.64
CA LEU A 309 -10.04 -8.31 -12.64
C LEU A 309 -9.41 -6.90 -12.53
N VAL A 310 -10.22 -5.88 -12.33
CA VAL A 310 -9.71 -4.51 -12.11
C VAL A 310 -8.89 -4.44 -10.82
N ALA A 311 -9.38 -5.02 -9.73
CA ALA A 311 -8.71 -4.97 -8.43
C ALA A 311 -7.32 -5.63 -8.43
N MET A 312 -7.12 -6.69 -9.23
CA MET A 312 -5.81 -7.35 -9.33
C MET A 312 -4.72 -6.45 -9.92
N ILE A 313 -5.07 -5.36 -10.62
CA ILE A 313 -4.09 -4.38 -11.12
C ILE A 313 -3.46 -3.61 -9.96
N GLY A 314 -4.15 -3.49 -8.81
CA GLY A 314 -3.66 -2.76 -7.64
C GLY A 314 -2.26 -3.18 -7.20
N PRO A 315 -2.00 -4.44 -6.81
CA PRO A 315 -0.66 -4.90 -6.40
C PRO A 315 0.40 -4.79 -7.50
N PHE A 316 -0.01 -4.83 -8.77
CA PHE A 316 0.90 -4.61 -9.89
C PHE A 316 1.43 -3.16 -9.87
N ILE A 317 0.55 -2.16 -9.78
CA ILE A 317 0.95 -0.74 -9.73
C ILE A 317 1.71 -0.45 -8.44
N ASP A 318 1.14 -0.84 -7.31
CA ASP A 318 1.66 -0.54 -5.99
C ASP A 318 3.03 -1.18 -5.75
N THR A 319 3.12 -2.49 -5.87
CA THR A 319 4.31 -3.22 -5.44
C THR A 319 5.25 -3.54 -6.59
N LEU A 320 4.75 -4.05 -7.75
CA LEU A 320 5.63 -4.41 -8.87
C LEU A 320 6.18 -3.18 -9.61
N LEU A 321 5.49 -2.03 -9.58
CA LEU A 321 6.01 -0.80 -10.17
C LEU A 321 6.60 0.13 -9.11
N VAL A 322 5.80 0.69 -8.20
CA VAL A 322 6.24 1.75 -7.29
C VAL A 322 7.29 1.25 -6.31
N CYS A 323 7.04 0.14 -5.59
CA CYS A 323 8.03 -0.40 -4.65
C CYS A 323 9.31 -0.89 -5.35
N SER A 324 9.21 -1.43 -6.57
CA SER A 324 10.40 -1.86 -7.32
C SER A 324 11.30 -0.68 -7.66
N ILE A 325 10.74 0.41 -8.16
CA ILE A 325 11.49 1.63 -8.45
C ILE A 325 12.13 2.18 -7.17
N THR A 326 11.37 2.27 -6.07
CA THR A 326 11.91 2.68 -4.78
C THR A 326 13.10 1.83 -4.37
N GLY A 327 12.94 0.50 -4.41
CA GLY A 327 13.98 -0.44 -4.01
C GLY A 327 15.23 -0.36 -4.87
N ILE A 328 15.07 -0.27 -6.20
CA ILE A 328 16.20 -0.15 -7.13
C ILE A 328 16.95 1.17 -6.89
N VAL A 329 16.25 2.29 -6.71
CA VAL A 329 16.87 3.60 -6.43
C VAL A 329 17.65 3.56 -5.10
N ILE A 330 17.11 2.96 -4.05
CA ILE A 330 17.79 2.77 -2.77
C ILE A 330 19.07 1.93 -2.96
N LEU A 331 18.99 0.82 -3.69
CA LEU A 331 20.11 -0.08 -3.92
C LEU A 331 21.23 0.57 -4.77
N LEU A 332 20.86 1.43 -5.72
CA LEU A 332 21.81 2.21 -6.52
C LEU A 332 22.59 3.24 -5.69
N SER A 333 22.01 3.75 -4.60
CA SER A 333 22.67 4.79 -3.77
C SER A 333 23.75 4.23 -2.84
N ASN A 334 23.76 2.92 -2.56
CA ASN A 334 24.60 2.24 -1.57
C ASN A 334 24.44 2.71 -0.11
N ASP A 335 23.61 3.72 0.19
CA ASP A 335 23.40 4.22 1.56
C ASP A 335 22.69 3.21 2.47
N TRP A 336 22.02 2.22 1.89
CA TRP A 336 21.34 1.15 2.62
C TRP A 336 22.28 0.25 3.44
N THR A 337 23.59 0.31 3.19
CA THR A 337 24.61 -0.42 3.95
C THR A 337 24.97 0.27 5.27
N THR A 338 24.56 1.53 5.46
CA THR A 338 24.84 2.33 6.65
C THR A 338 23.60 2.37 7.55
N THR A 339 23.82 2.43 8.87
CA THR A 339 22.72 2.55 9.85
C THR A 339 22.31 4.00 10.12
N GLN A 340 22.80 4.96 9.32
CA GLN A 340 22.55 6.38 9.56
C GLN A 340 21.17 6.85 9.10
N PHE A 341 20.58 6.13 8.13
CA PHE A 341 19.28 6.50 7.54
C PHE A 341 18.32 5.33 7.60
N GLU A 342 17.08 5.60 7.99
CA GLU A 342 16.02 4.60 8.07
C GLU A 342 14.72 5.12 7.46
N GLY A 343 13.87 4.20 6.97
CA GLY A 343 12.54 4.54 6.45
C GLY A 343 12.58 5.60 5.35
N VAL A 344 11.79 6.65 5.48
CA VAL A 344 11.69 7.71 4.45
C VAL A 344 13.01 8.44 4.24
N SER A 345 13.81 8.64 5.30
CA SER A 345 15.08 9.37 5.17
C SER A 345 16.12 8.63 4.32
N LEU A 346 16.10 7.29 4.32
CA LEU A 346 16.94 6.49 3.42
C LEU A 346 16.53 6.68 1.96
N THR A 347 15.24 6.64 1.67
CA THR A 347 14.74 6.89 0.31
C THR A 347 15.03 8.33 -0.13
N GLN A 348 14.86 9.30 0.77
CA GLN A 348 15.16 10.71 0.50
C GLN A 348 16.65 10.88 0.16
N LYS A 349 17.53 10.28 0.93
CA LYS A 349 18.96 10.31 0.67
C LYS A 349 19.31 9.70 -0.68
N ALA A 350 18.66 8.57 -1.03
CA ALA A 350 18.87 7.93 -2.32
C ALA A 350 18.46 8.82 -3.51
N PHE A 351 17.29 9.47 -3.43
CA PHE A 351 16.85 10.42 -4.46
C PHE A 351 17.75 11.66 -4.53
N SER A 352 18.15 12.19 -3.37
CA SER A 352 19.04 13.35 -3.28
C SER A 352 20.43 13.08 -3.87
N ASN A 353 20.99 11.90 -3.66
CA ASN A 353 22.28 11.52 -4.23
C ASN A 353 22.30 11.52 -5.76
N HIS A 354 21.18 11.15 -6.40
CA HIS A 354 21.08 11.05 -7.85
C HIS A 354 20.57 12.32 -8.53
N LEU A 355 19.67 13.08 -7.89
CA LEU A 355 19.00 14.24 -8.46
C LEU A 355 19.30 15.56 -7.72
N GLY A 356 20.12 15.52 -6.66
CA GLY A 356 20.41 16.68 -5.84
C GLY A 356 19.14 17.28 -5.20
N PRO A 357 19.04 18.62 -5.07
CA PRO A 357 17.88 19.29 -4.46
C PRO A 357 16.54 18.99 -5.15
N VAL A 358 16.57 18.69 -6.46
CA VAL A 358 15.35 18.31 -7.19
C VAL A 358 14.81 16.96 -6.70
N GLY A 359 15.70 16.02 -6.38
CA GLY A 359 15.33 14.72 -5.80
C GLY A 359 14.66 14.87 -4.43
N ASP A 360 15.22 15.72 -3.56
CA ASP A 360 14.62 16.07 -2.27
C ASP A 360 13.20 16.63 -2.45
N PHE A 361 13.03 17.61 -3.35
CA PHE A 361 11.75 18.22 -3.60
C PHE A 361 10.71 17.21 -4.12
N ILE A 362 11.07 16.39 -5.13
CA ILE A 362 10.17 15.37 -5.70
C ILE A 362 9.76 14.37 -4.63
N LEU A 363 10.68 13.92 -3.78
CA LEU A 363 10.34 12.96 -2.75
C LEU A 363 9.43 13.56 -1.69
N ILE A 364 9.73 14.77 -1.18
CA ILE A 364 8.89 15.44 -0.18
C ILE A 364 7.49 15.66 -0.76
N PHE A 365 7.39 16.17 -2.00
CA PHE A 365 6.12 16.32 -2.69
C PHE A 365 5.37 14.99 -2.79
N SER A 366 6.07 13.92 -3.19
CA SER A 366 5.46 12.59 -3.29
C SER A 366 4.98 12.09 -1.92
N VAL A 367 5.77 12.25 -0.86
CA VAL A 367 5.36 11.85 0.50
C VAL A 367 4.12 12.63 0.95
N VAL A 368 4.07 13.94 0.73
CA VAL A 368 2.89 14.76 1.06
C VAL A 368 1.65 14.25 0.34
N VAL A 369 1.75 14.08 -0.98
CA VAL A 369 0.61 13.68 -1.81
C VAL A 369 0.19 12.24 -1.51
N PHE A 370 1.13 11.31 -1.36
CA PHE A 370 0.86 9.91 -1.01
C PHE A 370 0.18 9.80 0.36
N THR A 371 0.66 10.56 1.34
CA THR A 371 0.08 10.53 2.69
C THR A 371 -1.32 11.12 2.73
N LEU A 372 -1.55 12.26 2.07
CA LEU A 372 -2.89 12.84 1.96
C LEU A 372 -3.84 11.90 1.20
N SER A 373 -3.38 11.26 0.11
CA SER A 373 -4.22 10.31 -0.62
C SER A 373 -4.60 9.10 0.23
N THR A 374 -3.68 8.60 1.06
CA THR A 374 -3.97 7.49 1.98
C THR A 374 -5.00 7.89 3.03
N MET A 375 -4.94 9.13 3.55
CA MET A 375 -5.96 9.64 4.47
C MET A 375 -7.34 9.71 3.81
N PHE A 376 -7.42 10.13 2.54
CA PHE A 376 -8.69 10.12 1.80
C PHE A 376 -9.21 8.70 1.54
N GLY A 377 -8.32 7.77 1.20
CA GLY A 377 -8.68 6.38 0.90
C GLY A 377 -9.17 5.60 2.11
N TYR A 378 -8.71 5.94 3.31
CA TYR A 378 -9.13 5.30 4.57
C TYR A 378 -10.40 5.91 5.18
N SER A 379 -10.86 7.04 4.68
CA SER A 379 -12.04 7.75 5.19
C SER A 379 -13.32 7.35 4.49
#